data_015bfb322f85d80e91dede55ee9d0b80
#
_entry.id   015bfb322f85d80e91dede55ee9d0b80
#
_cell.length_a   1.000
_cell.length_b   1.000
_cell.length_c   1.000
_cell.angle_alpha   90.00
_cell.angle_beta   90.00
_cell.angle_gamma   90.00
#
_symmetry.space_group_name_H-M   'P 1'
#
loop_
_entity.id
_entity.type
_entity.pdbx_description
1 polymer ?
#
loop_
_entity_poly.entity_id
_entity_poly.type
_entity_poly.pdbx_seq_one_letter_code
_entity_poly.pdbx_strand_id
1 'polypeptide(L)'
;MKKRDVCGAIVLMVYLMGVGLVTGPSLYQLLAGNLPEPRLELIPFADIVTILNDPGAPGLGVAANIAGNAALLAPLGFLLPLFWRYFGRAKRTILFGFGVSLSIELIQLIAGGVTSVDDLILN
;
A
#
# COMPACT_ATOMS: atom_id res chain seq x y z
N MET A 1 7.77 14.49 -24.69
CA MET A 1 6.78 14.33 -23.59
C MET A 1 5.80 15.48 -23.62
N LYS A 2 4.50 15.21 -23.58
CA LYS A 2 3.49 16.29 -23.50
C LYS A 2 3.51 16.89 -22.09
N LYS A 3 3.23 18.19 -21.95
CA LYS A 3 3.18 18.89 -20.64
C LYS A 3 2.31 18.12 -19.62
N ARG A 4 1.22 17.52 -20.08
CA ARG A 4 0.32 16.71 -19.24
C ARG A 4 1.03 15.47 -18.68
N ASP A 5 1.88 14.80 -19.46
CA ASP A 5 2.58 13.59 -19.02
C ASP A 5 3.61 13.92 -17.94
N VAL A 6 4.28 15.07 -18.07
CA VAL A 6 5.24 15.59 -17.06
C VAL A 6 4.50 15.94 -15.76
N CYS A 7 3.40 16.67 -15.87
CA CYS A 7 2.58 17.02 -14.72
C CYS A 7 2.07 15.76 -14.00
N GLY A 8 1.57 14.78 -14.77
CA GLY A 8 1.13 13.50 -14.23
C GLY A 8 2.24 12.75 -13.51
N ALA A 9 3.45 12.74 -14.07
CA ALA A 9 4.60 12.07 -13.45
C ALA A 9 4.98 12.73 -12.11
N ILE A 10 4.95 14.07 -12.05
CA ILE A 10 5.24 14.80 -10.80
C ILE A 10 4.17 14.50 -9.75
N VAL A 11 2.89 14.58 -10.11
CA VAL A 11 1.77 14.27 -9.18
C VAL A 11 1.87 12.85 -8.67
N LEU A 12 2.13 11.89 -9.57
CA LEU A 12 2.29 10.49 -9.20
C LEU A 12 3.50 10.27 -8.27
N MET A 13 4.62 10.91 -8.56
CA MET A 13 5.82 10.81 -7.73
C MET A 13 5.59 11.37 -6.32
N VAL A 14 4.97 12.54 -6.20
CA VAL A 14 4.62 13.15 -4.90
C VAL A 14 3.65 12.25 -4.14
N TYR A 15 2.67 11.70 -4.84
CA TYR A 15 1.70 10.78 -4.25
C TYR A 15 2.36 9.49 -3.73
N LEU A 16 3.18 8.82 -4.54
CA LEU A 16 3.88 7.59 -4.12
C LEU A 16 4.87 7.85 -2.99
N MET A 17 5.52 9.03 -2.98
CA MET A 17 6.37 9.43 -1.87
C MET A 17 5.55 9.61 -0.58
N GLY A 18 4.37 10.22 -0.66
CA GLY A 18 3.43 10.32 0.47
C GLY A 18 2.99 8.95 0.98
N VAL A 19 2.63 8.03 0.09
CA VAL A 19 2.31 6.64 0.44
C VAL A 19 3.49 5.98 1.17
N GLY A 20 4.70 6.07 0.63
CA GLY A 20 5.90 5.51 1.25
C GLY A 20 6.21 6.08 2.64
N LEU A 21 5.92 7.36 2.87
CA LEU A 21 6.08 7.99 4.19
C LEU A 21 5.04 7.50 5.20
N VAL A 22 3.84 7.18 4.75
CA VAL A 22 2.75 6.71 5.62
C VAL A 22 2.89 5.22 5.93
N THR A 23 3.30 4.42 4.94
CA THR A 23 3.37 2.96 5.07
C THR A 23 4.74 2.43 5.45
N GLY A 24 5.79 3.23 5.27
CA GLY A 24 7.17 2.86 5.61
C GLY A 24 7.50 2.99 7.10
N PRO A 25 8.68 2.51 7.51
CA PRO A 25 9.16 2.71 8.87
C PRO A 25 9.29 4.21 9.16
N SER A 26 8.98 4.60 10.40
CA SER A 26 9.10 6.00 10.78
C SER A 26 10.54 6.49 10.64
N LEU A 27 10.72 7.77 10.30
CA LEU A 27 12.05 8.38 10.20
C LEU A 27 12.83 8.20 11.51
N TYR A 28 12.15 8.22 12.65
CA TYR A 28 12.74 7.95 13.95
C TYR A 28 13.33 6.54 14.06
N GLN A 29 12.60 5.50 13.60
CA GLN A 29 13.08 4.12 13.58
C GLN A 29 14.31 3.94 12.66
N LEU A 30 14.29 4.58 11.50
CA LEU A 30 15.42 4.58 10.57
C LEU A 30 16.67 5.24 11.19
N LEU A 31 16.51 6.41 11.81
CA LEU A 31 17.64 7.15 12.41
C LEU A 31 18.16 6.50 13.71
N ALA A 32 17.27 5.87 14.47
CA ALA A 32 17.65 5.19 15.71
C ALA A 32 18.25 3.80 15.47
N GLY A 33 18.22 3.28 14.25
CA GLY A 33 18.66 1.92 13.92
C GLY A 33 17.77 0.82 14.53
N ASN A 34 16.61 1.18 15.05
CA ASN A 34 15.66 0.29 15.71
C ASN A 34 14.59 -0.17 14.72
N LEU A 35 15.02 -0.81 13.64
CA LEU A 35 14.06 -1.42 12.71
C LEU A 35 13.43 -2.63 13.39
N PRO A 36 12.10 -2.79 13.31
CA PRO A 36 11.43 -4.00 13.79
C PRO A 36 11.94 -5.22 12.99
N GLU A 37 11.90 -6.39 13.61
CA GLU A 37 12.24 -7.62 12.89
C GLU A 37 11.22 -7.86 11.77
N PRO A 38 11.70 -8.20 10.56
CA PRO A 38 10.79 -8.49 9.45
C PRO A 38 9.93 -9.70 9.78
N ARG A 39 8.63 -9.56 9.65
CA ARG A 39 7.65 -10.64 9.82
C ARG A 39 6.90 -10.84 8.53
N LEU A 40 6.81 -12.08 8.11
CA LEU A 40 6.05 -12.48 6.94
C LEU A 40 4.83 -13.31 7.37
N GLU A 41 3.66 -12.74 7.21
CA GLU A 41 2.39 -13.40 7.50
C GLU A 41 1.79 -13.94 6.20
N LEU A 42 1.93 -15.26 6.02
CA LEU A 42 1.52 -15.96 4.81
C LEU A 42 0.10 -16.53 4.87
N ILE A 43 -0.57 -16.43 6.02
CA ILE A 43 -1.92 -16.99 6.18
C ILE A 43 -2.92 -15.94 5.68
N PRO A 44 -3.60 -16.19 4.55
CA PRO A 44 -4.62 -15.27 4.06
C PRO A 44 -5.75 -15.13 5.09
N PHE A 45 -6.22 -13.90 5.27
CA PHE A 45 -7.31 -13.55 6.19
C PHE A 45 -7.01 -13.84 7.67
N ALA A 46 -5.72 -13.95 8.06
CA ALA A 46 -5.31 -14.20 9.44
C ALA A 46 -5.85 -13.10 10.38
N ASP A 47 -5.76 -11.85 9.99
CA ASP A 47 -6.28 -10.71 10.75
C ASP A 47 -7.80 -10.77 10.89
N ILE A 48 -8.51 -11.10 9.82
CA ILE A 48 -9.98 -11.26 9.82
C ILE A 48 -10.39 -12.41 10.73
N VAL A 49 -9.69 -13.55 10.64
CA VAL A 49 -9.96 -14.74 11.48
C VAL A 49 -9.69 -14.44 12.95
N THR A 50 -8.62 -13.72 13.25
CA THR A 50 -8.27 -13.33 14.63
C THR A 50 -9.37 -12.47 15.25
N ILE A 51 -9.92 -11.53 14.48
CA ILE A 51 -11.01 -10.65 14.95
C ILE A 51 -12.31 -11.40 15.13
N LEU A 52 -12.63 -12.30 14.22
CA LEU A 52 -13.87 -13.11 14.35
C LEU A 52 -13.82 -14.02 15.56
N ASN A 53 -12.63 -14.44 16.00
CA ASN A 53 -12.45 -15.33 17.13
C ASN A 53 -12.20 -14.64 18.47
N ASP A 54 -11.85 -13.36 18.46
CA ASP A 54 -11.64 -12.56 19.67
C ASP A 54 -12.66 -11.42 19.76
N PRO A 55 -13.76 -11.60 20.53
CA PRO A 55 -14.77 -10.56 20.71
C PRO A 55 -14.25 -9.29 21.38
N GLY A 56 -13.07 -9.34 21.98
CA GLY A 56 -12.37 -8.19 22.58
C GLY A 56 -11.39 -7.50 21.64
N ALA A 57 -11.08 -8.11 20.50
CA ALA A 57 -10.23 -7.47 19.50
C ALA A 57 -10.96 -6.27 18.88
N PRO A 58 -10.29 -5.13 18.73
CA PRO A 58 -10.93 -3.98 18.11
C PRO A 58 -11.15 -4.26 16.62
N GLY A 59 -12.32 -4.79 16.27
CA GLY A 59 -12.75 -4.95 14.87
C GLY A 59 -12.67 -3.65 14.07
N LEU A 60 -12.59 -2.52 14.76
CA LEU A 60 -12.26 -1.22 14.20
C LEU A 60 -10.85 -1.17 13.61
N GLY A 61 -9.90 -1.93 14.16
CA GLY A 61 -8.50 -1.94 13.68
C GLY A 61 -8.37 -2.58 12.29
N VAL A 62 -9.05 -3.69 12.02
CA VAL A 62 -9.02 -4.31 10.69
C VAL A 62 -9.85 -3.54 9.67
N ALA A 63 -11.03 -3.07 10.05
CA ALA A 63 -11.79 -2.19 9.17
C ALA A 63 -11.00 -0.94 8.79
N ALA A 64 -10.23 -0.38 9.73
CA ALA A 64 -9.35 0.75 9.49
C ALA A 64 -8.16 0.38 8.58
N ASN A 65 -7.57 -0.81 8.73
CA ASN A 65 -6.49 -1.29 7.87
C ASN A 65 -6.98 -1.48 6.43
N ILE A 66 -8.08 -2.22 6.24
CA ILE A 66 -8.70 -2.43 4.93
C ILE A 66 -9.07 -1.09 4.27
N ALA A 67 -9.74 -0.21 5.02
CA ALA A 67 -10.13 1.11 4.52
C ALA A 67 -8.91 1.99 4.23
N GLY A 68 -7.87 1.89 5.05
CA GLY A 68 -6.61 2.60 4.88
C GLY A 68 -5.90 2.20 3.59
N ASN A 69 -5.75 0.90 3.36
CA ASN A 69 -5.12 0.36 2.15
C ASN A 69 -5.92 0.73 0.89
N ALA A 70 -7.25 0.55 0.92
CA ALA A 70 -8.11 0.98 -0.17
C ALA A 70 -8.03 2.50 -0.42
N ALA A 71 -8.00 3.31 0.62
CA ALA A 71 -7.88 4.76 0.50
C ALA A 71 -6.49 5.18 -0.04
N LEU A 72 -5.45 4.42 0.26
CA LEU A 72 -4.10 4.66 -0.27
C LEU A 72 -3.99 4.34 -1.77
N LEU A 73 -4.68 3.33 -2.29
CA LEU A 73 -4.56 2.95 -3.70
C LEU A 73 -5.68 3.49 -4.60
N ALA A 74 -6.83 3.87 -4.05
CA ALA A 74 -7.92 4.47 -4.82
C ALA A 74 -7.49 5.71 -5.64
N PRO A 75 -6.70 6.67 -5.09
CA PRO A 75 -6.22 7.79 -5.89
C PRO A 75 -5.33 7.37 -7.06
N LEU A 76 -4.53 6.29 -6.90
CA LEU A 76 -3.72 5.75 -7.99
C LEU A 76 -4.59 5.29 -9.16
N GLY A 77 -5.68 4.55 -8.84
CA GLY A 77 -6.64 4.09 -9.83
C GLY A 77 -7.29 5.22 -10.63
N PHE A 78 -7.45 6.39 -10.02
CA PHE A 78 -8.00 7.59 -10.65
C PHE A 78 -6.93 8.40 -11.41
N LEU A 79 -5.77 8.64 -10.82
CA LEU A 79 -4.71 9.48 -11.40
C LEU A 79 -4.11 8.87 -12.68
N LEU A 80 -3.93 7.55 -12.73
CA LEU A 80 -3.31 6.89 -13.87
C LEU A 80 -4.08 7.12 -15.17
N PRO A 81 -5.39 6.82 -15.28
CA PRO A 81 -6.14 7.05 -16.52
C PRO A 81 -6.35 8.54 -16.82
N LEU A 82 -6.34 9.40 -15.79
CA LEU A 82 -6.47 10.84 -15.96
C LEU A 82 -5.29 11.43 -16.76
N PHE A 83 -4.07 11.00 -16.44
CA PHE A 83 -2.88 11.53 -17.08
C PHE A 83 -2.43 10.75 -18.31
N TRP A 84 -2.60 9.42 -18.30
CA TRP A 84 -2.12 8.56 -19.40
C TRP A 84 -3.24 7.72 -20.00
N ARG A 85 -3.51 7.92 -21.27
CA ARG A 85 -4.52 7.13 -22.03
C ARG A 85 -4.21 5.63 -22.04
N TYR A 86 -2.96 5.24 -21.83
CA TYR A 86 -2.56 3.84 -21.72
C TYR A 86 -3.32 3.12 -20.61
N PHE A 87 -3.55 3.79 -19.49
CA PHE A 87 -4.28 3.28 -18.32
C PHE A 87 -5.81 3.42 -18.43
N GLY A 88 -6.34 3.87 -19.55
CA GLY A 88 -7.79 3.92 -19.77
C GLY A 88 -8.50 2.55 -19.79
N ARG A 89 -7.74 1.46 -19.78
CA ARG A 89 -8.27 0.10 -19.61
C ARG A 89 -8.07 -0.36 -18.16
N ALA A 90 -9.16 -0.72 -17.47
CA ALA A 90 -9.15 -1.13 -16.08
C ALA A 90 -8.08 -2.21 -15.77
N LYS A 91 -7.94 -3.23 -16.61
CA LYS A 91 -6.93 -4.27 -16.46
C LYS A 91 -5.50 -3.71 -16.30
N ARG A 92 -5.13 -2.67 -17.06
CA ARG A 92 -3.78 -2.09 -17.00
C ARG A 92 -3.57 -1.30 -15.71
N THR A 93 -4.59 -0.58 -15.28
CA THR A 93 -4.60 0.17 -14.03
C THR A 93 -4.50 -0.77 -12.83
N ILE A 94 -5.29 -1.86 -12.83
CA ILE A 94 -5.25 -2.89 -11.79
C ILE A 94 -3.88 -3.57 -11.73
N LEU A 95 -3.33 -3.99 -12.87
CA LEU A 95 -1.99 -4.61 -12.89
C LEU A 95 -0.89 -3.68 -12.39
N PHE A 96 -0.98 -2.40 -12.72
CA PHE A 96 -0.03 -1.40 -12.22
C PHE A 96 -0.21 -1.18 -10.72
N GLY A 97 -1.44 -1.03 -10.24
CA GLY A 97 -1.77 -0.91 -8.81
C GLY A 97 -1.25 -2.10 -8.01
N PHE A 98 -1.49 -3.32 -8.52
CA PHE A 98 -0.94 -4.54 -7.91
C PHE A 98 0.59 -4.52 -7.86
N GLY A 99 1.26 -4.08 -8.92
CA GLY A 99 2.72 -3.92 -8.93
C GLY A 99 3.23 -2.92 -7.90
N VAL A 100 2.51 -1.80 -7.70
CA VAL A 100 2.82 -0.81 -6.66
C VAL A 100 2.62 -1.41 -5.27
N SER A 101 1.49 -2.09 -5.02
CA SER A 101 1.21 -2.77 -3.76
C SER A 101 2.31 -3.79 -3.43
N LEU A 102 2.63 -4.67 -4.37
CA LEU A 102 3.72 -5.65 -4.19
C LEU A 102 5.06 -4.98 -3.89
N SER A 103 5.35 -3.84 -4.53
CA SER A 103 6.59 -3.09 -4.28
C SER A 103 6.63 -2.51 -2.88
N ILE A 104 5.51 -2.01 -2.38
CA ILE A 104 5.37 -1.50 -1.01
C ILE A 104 5.65 -2.63 -0.02
N GLU A 105 4.99 -3.78 -0.19
CA GLU A 105 5.18 -4.95 0.67
C GLU A 105 6.64 -5.45 0.69
N LEU A 106 7.29 -5.51 -0.47
CA LEU A 106 8.70 -5.90 -0.55
C LEU A 106 9.61 -4.89 0.15
N ILE A 107 9.33 -3.60 0.02
CA ILE A 107 10.10 -2.55 0.71
C ILE A 107 9.89 -2.67 2.22
N GLN A 108 8.67 -2.88 2.68
CA GLN A 108 8.35 -3.08 4.10
C GLN A 108 9.05 -4.30 4.66
N LEU A 109 9.06 -5.42 3.95
CA LEU A 109 9.78 -6.63 4.36
C LEU A 109 11.29 -6.37 4.52
N ILE A 110 11.91 -5.65 3.58
CA ILE A 110 13.34 -5.31 3.64
C ILE A 110 13.62 -4.29 4.76
N ALA A 111 12.70 -3.36 4.99
CA ALA A 111 12.83 -2.31 5.99
C ALA A 111 12.47 -2.76 7.42
N GLY A 112 12.20 -4.05 7.63
CA GLY A 112 11.86 -4.59 8.95
C GLY A 112 10.39 -4.39 9.33
N GLY A 113 9.51 -4.27 8.35
CA GLY A 113 8.06 -4.21 8.57
C GLY A 113 7.38 -5.58 8.64
N VAL A 114 6.10 -5.57 8.97
CA VAL A 114 5.22 -6.72 8.82
C VAL A 114 4.68 -6.71 7.40
N THR A 115 4.89 -7.80 6.67
CA THR A 115 4.35 -8.02 5.33
C THR A 115 3.32 -9.11 5.40
N SER A 116 2.08 -8.80 5.03
CA SER A 116 1.00 -9.78 5.05
C SER A 116 0.43 -10.04 3.65
N VAL A 117 -0.01 -11.27 3.43
CA VAL A 117 -0.75 -11.62 2.21
C VAL A 117 -2.08 -10.87 2.15
N ASP A 118 -2.64 -10.55 3.32
CA ASP A 118 -3.89 -9.80 3.42
C ASP A 118 -3.73 -8.38 2.85
N ASP A 119 -2.63 -7.70 3.17
CA ASP A 119 -2.36 -6.36 2.64
C ASP A 119 -2.20 -6.39 1.12
N LEU A 120 -1.55 -7.43 0.59
CA LEU A 120 -1.39 -7.60 -0.86
C LEU A 120 -2.73 -7.86 -1.59
N ILE A 121 -3.66 -8.57 -0.95
CA ILE A 121 -4.99 -8.89 -1.53
C ILE A 121 -5.93 -7.70 -1.39
N LEU A 122 -5.85 -6.95 -0.28
CA LEU A 122 -6.78 -5.86 0.05
C LEU A 122 -6.39 -4.53 -0.59
N ASN A 123 -5.15 -4.36 -1.02
CA ASN A 123 -4.67 -3.24 -1.81
C ASN A 123 -5.04 -3.39 -3.29
#